data_456eda0035df2ddf2951429db3c54f96
#
_entry.id   456eda0035df2ddf2951429db3c54f96
#
_cell.length_a   1.000
_cell.length_b   1.000
_cell.length_c   1.000
_cell.angle_alpha   90.00
_cell.angle_beta   90.00
_cell.angle_gamma   90.00
#
_symmetry.space_group_name_H-M   'P 1'
#
loop_
_entity.id
_entity.type
_entity.pdbx_description
1 polymer ?
#
loop_
_entity_poly.entity_id
_entity_poly.type
_entity_poly.pdbx_seq_one_letter_code
_entity_poly.pdbx_strand_id
1 'polypeptide(L)'
;MAAAAAAAAVRCAEELVEREMSGRDASHDAAHALRVRDLALSLAAEQGVSSPDRLLIVELAALLHDIGDYKYTKDNVEDMSIIKRFLEEVGLEEGQREEIVAIITGMGFKNEVSNKLNAEPTLEFAIVQDADRLDAIGAIGVARCFTYGGSKNSALHDPNVLPRDNLSKEKYMSKEEKQTSINHFHEKLFKLKDMMKTEAGKKRAEKRHKFMENFVAEFYEEWSGRA
;
A
#
# COMPACT_ATOMS: atom_id res chain seq x y z
N MET A 1 22.65 5.33 13.52
CA MET A 1 22.70 3.99 14.17
C MET A 1 23.87 3.18 13.61
N ALA A 2 24.53 2.30 14.43
CA ALA A 2 25.56 1.40 13.88
C ALA A 2 24.95 0.38 12.90
N ALA A 3 25.67 0.04 11.82
CA ALA A 3 25.14 -0.84 10.76
C ALA A 3 24.61 -2.20 11.28
N ALA A 4 25.28 -2.80 12.27
CA ALA A 4 24.82 -4.05 12.87
C ALA A 4 23.50 -3.89 13.63
N ALA A 5 23.29 -2.75 14.31
CA ALA A 5 22.05 -2.44 15.03
C ALA A 5 20.91 -2.16 14.03
N ALA A 6 21.19 -1.46 12.94
CA ALA A 6 20.21 -1.24 11.88
C ALA A 6 19.73 -2.56 11.24
N ALA A 7 20.67 -3.46 10.90
CA ALA A 7 20.34 -4.78 10.37
C ALA A 7 19.55 -5.65 11.37
N ALA A 8 19.83 -5.51 12.67
CA ALA A 8 19.04 -6.19 13.70
C ALA A 8 17.61 -5.63 13.80
N ALA A 9 17.45 -4.31 13.74
CA ALA A 9 16.14 -3.66 13.75
C ALA A 9 15.28 -4.11 12.56
N VAL A 10 15.86 -4.21 11.36
CA VAL A 10 15.16 -4.71 10.16
C VAL A 10 14.70 -6.15 10.35
N ARG A 11 15.56 -7.06 10.83
CA ARG A 11 15.15 -8.45 11.11
C ARG A 11 14.03 -8.55 12.13
N CYS A 12 14.11 -7.77 13.23
CA CYS A 12 13.03 -7.72 14.20
C CYS A 12 11.72 -7.16 13.62
N ALA A 13 11.82 -6.23 12.65
CA ALA A 13 10.64 -5.74 11.93
C ALA A 13 10.02 -6.81 11.03
N GLU A 14 10.82 -7.59 10.32
CA GLU A 14 10.35 -8.74 9.52
C GLU A 14 9.62 -9.76 10.40
N GLU A 15 10.19 -10.14 11.53
CA GLU A 15 9.56 -11.06 12.51
C GLU A 15 8.25 -10.48 13.07
N LEU A 16 8.21 -9.17 13.34
CA LEU A 16 7.00 -8.48 13.77
C LEU A 16 5.92 -8.55 12.70
N VAL A 17 6.26 -8.26 11.44
CA VAL A 17 5.35 -8.31 10.28
C VAL A 17 4.78 -9.72 10.12
N GLU A 18 5.61 -10.75 10.12
CA GLU A 18 5.16 -12.14 10.02
C GLU A 18 4.18 -12.51 11.13
N ARG A 19 4.42 -12.07 12.35
CA ARG A 19 3.55 -12.33 13.49
C ARG A 19 2.22 -11.57 13.41
N GLU A 20 2.26 -10.25 13.19
CA GLU A 20 1.07 -9.38 13.23
C GLU A 20 0.19 -9.51 11.98
N MET A 21 0.75 -9.96 10.86
CA MET A 21 0.00 -10.18 9.62
C MET A 21 -0.37 -11.65 9.41
N SER A 22 -0.04 -12.54 10.37
CA SER A 22 -0.42 -13.94 10.32
C SER A 22 -1.96 -14.11 10.26
N GLY A 23 -2.42 -14.99 9.39
CA GLY A 23 -3.85 -15.28 9.22
C GLY A 23 -4.63 -14.26 8.39
N ARG A 24 -3.98 -13.21 7.88
CA ARG A 24 -4.59 -12.31 6.90
C ARG A 24 -4.73 -13.02 5.55
N ASP A 25 -5.63 -12.53 4.70
CA ASP A 25 -5.70 -12.98 3.32
C ASP A 25 -4.46 -12.57 2.52
N ALA A 26 -4.12 -13.33 1.47
CA ALA A 26 -2.88 -13.14 0.71
C ALA A 26 -2.81 -11.80 -0.07
N SER A 27 -3.82 -10.95 0.00
CA SER A 27 -3.74 -9.58 -0.53
C SER A 27 -3.02 -8.60 0.40
N HIS A 28 -2.98 -8.88 1.72
CA HIS A 28 -2.41 -8.02 2.76
C HIS A 28 -1.66 -8.85 3.82
N ASP A 29 -0.93 -9.87 3.40
CA ASP A 29 -0.09 -10.73 4.22
C ASP A 29 1.34 -10.16 4.38
N ALA A 30 2.18 -10.87 5.13
CA ALA A 30 3.58 -10.48 5.31
C ALA A 30 4.35 -10.37 3.99
N ALA A 31 4.01 -11.20 2.99
CA ALA A 31 4.66 -11.13 1.68
C ALA A 31 4.38 -9.81 0.95
N HIS A 32 3.21 -9.16 1.18
CA HIS A 32 2.95 -7.81 0.70
C HIS A 32 3.94 -6.80 1.30
N ALA A 33 4.10 -6.78 2.62
CA ALA A 33 5.01 -5.86 3.29
C ALA A 33 6.46 -6.03 2.81
N LEU A 34 6.91 -7.27 2.61
CA LEU A 34 8.25 -7.57 2.07
C LEU A 34 8.41 -7.07 0.63
N ARG A 35 7.42 -7.25 -0.25
CA ARG A 35 7.47 -6.71 -1.62
C ARG A 35 7.47 -5.19 -1.63
N VAL A 36 6.69 -4.54 -0.77
CA VAL A 36 6.69 -3.07 -0.63
C VAL A 36 8.05 -2.57 -0.15
N ARG A 37 8.68 -3.24 0.83
CA ARG A 37 10.05 -2.94 1.27
C ARG A 37 11.04 -3.01 0.11
N ASP A 38 11.03 -4.11 -0.66
CA ASP A 38 11.96 -4.29 -1.78
C ASP A 38 11.75 -3.25 -2.88
N LEU A 39 10.50 -2.90 -3.19
CA LEU A 39 10.16 -1.81 -4.10
C LEU A 39 10.63 -0.46 -3.57
N ALA A 40 10.43 -0.17 -2.28
CA ALA A 40 10.85 1.09 -1.67
C ALA A 40 12.37 1.28 -1.72
N LEU A 41 13.14 0.25 -1.38
CA LEU A 41 14.60 0.28 -1.48
C LEU A 41 15.08 0.45 -2.93
N SER A 42 14.43 -0.21 -3.89
CA SER A 42 14.72 -0.04 -5.31
C SER A 42 14.41 1.37 -5.80
N LEU A 43 13.28 1.97 -5.40
CA LEU A 43 12.94 3.35 -5.71
C LEU A 43 13.91 4.33 -5.03
N ALA A 44 14.28 4.09 -3.77
CA ALA A 44 15.24 4.91 -3.04
C ALA A 44 16.60 4.98 -3.76
N ALA A 45 17.09 3.84 -4.24
CA ALA A 45 18.33 3.78 -5.02
C ALA A 45 18.23 4.60 -6.33
N GLU A 46 17.11 4.49 -7.08
CA GLU A 46 16.88 5.28 -8.30
C GLU A 46 16.72 6.78 -8.03
N GLN A 47 16.25 7.16 -6.84
CA GLN A 47 16.13 8.56 -6.40
C GLN A 47 17.41 9.10 -5.75
N GLY A 48 18.49 8.30 -5.69
CA GLY A 48 19.80 8.72 -5.16
C GLY A 48 19.88 8.77 -3.64
N VAL A 49 18.95 8.14 -2.92
CA VAL A 49 19.02 8.03 -1.46
C VAL A 49 20.13 7.05 -1.10
N SER A 50 21.20 7.55 -0.47
CA SER A 50 22.40 6.77 -0.12
C SER A 50 22.75 6.82 1.37
N SER A 51 22.14 7.71 2.15
CA SER A 51 22.34 7.78 3.59
C SER A 51 21.79 6.53 4.27
N PRO A 52 22.61 5.80 5.08
CA PRO A 52 22.14 4.60 5.78
C PRO A 52 20.96 4.89 6.72
N ASP A 53 20.93 6.03 7.39
CA ASP A 53 19.82 6.40 8.28
C ASP A 53 18.53 6.69 7.51
N ARG A 54 18.63 7.33 6.33
CA ARG A 54 17.48 7.57 5.47
C ARG A 54 16.93 6.29 4.85
N LEU A 55 17.82 5.38 4.43
CA LEU A 55 17.43 4.04 3.94
C LEU A 55 16.75 3.22 5.04
N LEU A 56 17.23 3.29 6.27
CA LEU A 56 16.60 2.60 7.41
C LEU A 56 15.17 3.11 7.66
N ILE A 57 14.95 4.43 7.58
CA ILE A 57 13.61 5.02 7.71
C ILE A 57 12.67 4.49 6.61
N VAL A 58 13.12 4.50 5.36
CA VAL A 58 12.36 3.96 4.21
C VAL A 58 12.03 2.48 4.42
N GLU A 59 13.03 1.68 4.80
CA GLU A 59 12.89 0.24 4.96
C GLU A 59 11.91 -0.12 6.09
N LEU A 60 12.07 0.50 7.26
CA LEU A 60 11.18 0.25 8.40
C LEU A 60 9.75 0.79 8.15
N ALA A 61 9.61 1.97 7.55
CA ALA A 61 8.29 2.49 7.19
C ALA A 61 7.57 1.56 6.20
N ALA A 62 8.28 1.04 5.20
CA ALA A 62 7.75 0.12 4.21
C ALA A 62 7.34 -1.24 4.81
N LEU A 63 8.15 -1.79 5.73
CA LEU A 63 7.81 -3.05 6.43
C LEU A 63 6.57 -2.89 7.33
N LEU A 64 6.49 -1.79 8.06
CA LEU A 64 5.52 -1.62 9.14
C LEU A 64 4.19 -0.99 8.72
N HIS A 65 4.07 -0.51 7.47
CA HIS A 65 2.98 0.38 7.04
C HIS A 65 1.57 -0.16 7.23
N ASP A 66 1.37 -1.47 7.13
CA ASP A 66 0.06 -2.14 7.25
C ASP A 66 -0.20 -2.74 8.65
N ILE A 67 0.76 -2.62 9.60
CA ILE A 67 0.53 -3.04 10.98
C ILE A 67 -0.42 -2.03 11.64
N GLY A 68 -1.51 -2.53 12.22
CA GLY A 68 -2.54 -1.68 12.84
C GLY A 68 -3.50 -1.01 11.86
N ASP A 69 -3.50 -1.37 10.55
CA ASP A 69 -4.49 -0.88 9.58
C ASP A 69 -5.91 -1.21 10.07
N TYR A 70 -6.78 -0.20 10.04
CA TYR A 70 -8.17 -0.26 10.49
C TYR A 70 -8.99 -1.43 9.90
N LYS A 71 -8.64 -1.93 8.71
CA LYS A 71 -9.31 -3.06 8.05
C LYS A 71 -9.18 -4.37 8.83
N TYR A 72 -8.14 -4.48 9.67
CA TYR A 72 -7.77 -5.69 10.42
C TYR A 72 -7.84 -5.50 11.94
N THR A 73 -8.19 -4.30 12.42
CA THR A 73 -8.43 -4.03 13.85
C THR A 73 -9.88 -4.32 14.23
N LYS A 74 -10.11 -4.69 15.50
CA LYS A 74 -11.45 -5.06 16.00
C LYS A 74 -12.46 -3.91 15.89
N ASP A 75 -12.00 -2.69 16.13
CA ASP A 75 -12.86 -1.50 16.21
C ASP A 75 -12.87 -0.68 14.90
N ASN A 76 -12.26 -1.18 13.82
CA ASN A 76 -12.04 -0.47 12.56
C ASN A 76 -11.34 0.91 12.76
N VAL A 77 -10.47 1.02 13.75
CA VAL A 77 -9.65 2.20 14.06
C VAL A 77 -8.18 1.84 13.86
N GLU A 78 -7.40 2.76 13.30
CA GLU A 78 -5.95 2.58 13.19
C GLU A 78 -5.31 2.54 14.58
N ASP A 79 -4.47 1.54 14.83
CA ASP A 79 -3.72 1.38 16.08
C ASP A 79 -2.21 1.38 15.82
N MET A 80 -1.56 2.49 16.16
CA MET A 80 -0.11 2.67 16.02
C MET A 80 0.68 2.25 17.26
N SER A 81 0.05 1.70 18.29
CA SER A 81 0.69 1.40 19.58
C SER A 81 1.78 0.33 19.44
N ILE A 82 1.53 -0.70 18.61
CA ILE A 82 2.49 -1.78 18.34
C ILE A 82 3.74 -1.22 17.66
N ILE A 83 3.54 -0.39 16.60
CA ILE A 83 4.64 0.22 15.86
C ILE A 83 5.47 1.13 16.77
N LYS A 84 4.84 2.03 17.51
CA LYS A 84 5.55 2.96 18.41
C LYS A 84 6.40 2.24 19.42
N ARG A 85 5.84 1.23 20.09
CA ARG A 85 6.58 0.40 21.05
C ARG A 85 7.75 -0.32 20.39
N PHE A 86 7.53 -0.95 19.24
CA PHE A 86 8.59 -1.62 18.49
C PHE A 86 9.76 -0.66 18.16
N LEU A 87 9.46 0.55 17.65
CA LEU A 87 10.49 1.53 17.29
C LEU A 87 11.30 2.02 18.50
N GLU A 88 10.67 2.06 19.70
CA GLU A 88 11.36 2.31 20.98
C GLU A 88 12.27 1.15 21.38
N GLU A 89 11.77 -0.08 21.32
CA GLU A 89 12.49 -1.30 21.70
C GLU A 89 13.76 -1.53 20.84
N VAL A 90 13.72 -1.22 19.55
CA VAL A 90 14.89 -1.33 18.68
C VAL A 90 15.86 -0.16 18.79
N GLY A 91 15.58 0.82 19.65
CA GLY A 91 16.49 1.90 20.02
C GLY A 91 16.70 2.97 18.95
N LEU A 92 15.69 3.26 18.13
CA LEU A 92 15.70 4.39 17.20
C LEU A 92 15.64 5.72 17.94
N GLU A 93 16.31 6.74 17.42
CA GLU A 93 16.21 8.10 17.91
C GLU A 93 14.77 8.66 17.75
N GLU A 94 14.36 9.55 18.63
CA GLU A 94 13.00 10.09 18.68
C GLU A 94 12.57 10.68 17.31
N GLY A 95 13.42 11.48 16.69
CA GLY A 95 13.13 12.08 15.38
C GLY A 95 12.92 11.03 14.27
N GLN A 96 13.68 9.93 14.27
CA GLN A 96 13.49 8.83 13.32
C GLN A 96 12.16 8.11 13.56
N ARG A 97 11.79 7.87 14.83
CA ARG A 97 10.52 7.24 15.21
C ARG A 97 9.32 8.08 14.77
N GLU A 98 9.38 9.40 15.03
CA GLU A 98 8.34 10.33 14.62
C GLU A 98 8.17 10.38 13.10
N GLU A 99 9.28 10.39 12.36
CA GLU A 99 9.24 10.40 10.90
C GLU A 99 8.64 9.12 10.33
N ILE A 100 9.02 7.93 10.82
CA ILE A 100 8.45 6.65 10.40
C ILE A 100 6.94 6.62 10.67
N VAL A 101 6.51 7.04 11.86
CA VAL A 101 5.08 7.09 12.22
C VAL A 101 4.34 8.09 11.32
N ALA A 102 4.92 9.25 11.02
CA ALA A 102 4.33 10.24 10.13
C ALA A 102 4.18 9.70 8.69
N ILE A 103 5.17 8.99 8.18
CA ILE A 103 5.08 8.32 6.87
C ILE A 103 3.91 7.34 6.88
N ILE A 104 3.86 6.42 7.83
CA ILE A 104 2.84 5.37 7.89
C ILE A 104 1.43 5.96 8.00
N THR A 105 1.22 6.91 8.90
CA THR A 105 -0.11 7.53 9.10
C THR A 105 -0.57 8.38 7.92
N GLY A 106 0.38 8.95 7.17
CA GLY A 106 0.08 9.81 6.01
C GLY A 106 -0.24 9.05 4.72
N MET A 107 0.24 7.80 4.55
CA MET A 107 0.22 7.09 3.26
C MET A 107 -1.17 6.69 2.76
N GLY A 108 -2.16 6.60 3.63
CA GLY A 108 -3.46 6.04 3.28
C GLY A 108 -4.15 6.80 2.13
N PHE A 109 -4.68 6.10 1.15
CA PHE A 109 -5.45 6.66 0.03
C PHE A 109 -6.57 7.61 0.50
N LYS A 110 -7.24 7.27 1.61
CA LYS A 110 -8.28 8.10 2.24
C LYS A 110 -7.80 9.49 2.69
N ASN A 111 -6.51 9.62 3.04
CA ASN A 111 -5.93 10.88 3.53
C ASN A 111 -5.64 11.83 2.36
N GLU A 112 -5.25 11.29 1.22
CA GLU A 112 -4.97 12.08 0.02
C GLU A 112 -6.24 12.59 -0.67
N VAL A 113 -7.27 11.75 -0.78
CA VAL A 113 -8.59 12.16 -1.30
C VAL A 113 -9.22 13.28 -0.44
N SER A 114 -8.84 13.37 0.84
CA SER A 114 -9.36 14.42 1.76
C SER A 114 -8.52 15.71 1.79
N ASN A 115 -7.48 15.86 0.93
CA ASN A 115 -6.56 17.02 0.90
C ASN A 115 -5.97 17.42 2.27
N LYS A 116 -5.71 16.45 3.15
CA LYS A 116 -5.22 16.68 4.53
C LYS A 116 -3.70 16.82 4.65
N LEU A 117 -2.95 16.72 3.55
CA LEU A 117 -1.50 16.94 3.57
C LEU A 117 -1.23 18.45 3.58
N ASN A 118 -0.99 19.02 4.77
CA ASN A 118 -0.70 20.44 4.97
C ASN A 118 0.77 20.82 4.65
N ALA A 119 1.62 19.86 4.23
CA ALA A 119 3.01 20.10 3.88
C ALA A 119 3.42 19.26 2.66
N GLU A 120 4.44 19.70 1.93
CA GLU A 120 5.04 18.89 0.87
C GLU A 120 5.59 17.59 1.46
N PRO A 121 5.27 16.43 0.86
CA PRO A 121 5.75 15.14 1.36
C PRO A 121 7.27 15.05 1.26
N THR A 122 7.91 14.46 2.27
CA THR A 122 9.34 14.13 2.20
C THR A 122 9.62 13.12 1.10
N LEU A 123 10.88 13.02 0.66
CA LEU A 123 11.27 12.06 -0.37
C LEU A 123 11.02 10.62 0.12
N GLU A 124 11.29 10.32 1.38
CA GLU A 124 11.06 9.01 1.99
C GLU A 124 9.57 8.66 2.02
N PHE A 125 8.71 9.60 2.37
CA PHE A 125 7.26 9.44 2.29
C PHE A 125 6.82 9.12 0.85
N ALA A 126 7.31 9.90 -0.13
CA ALA A 126 6.98 9.69 -1.54
C ALA A 126 7.41 8.29 -2.03
N ILE A 127 8.60 7.84 -1.64
CA ILE A 127 9.15 6.53 -2.00
C ILE A 127 8.29 5.40 -1.42
N VAL A 128 7.99 5.44 -0.13
CA VAL A 128 7.22 4.36 0.54
C VAL A 128 5.80 4.30 0.02
N GLN A 129 5.15 5.45 -0.17
CA GLN A 129 3.79 5.50 -0.71
C GLN A 129 3.74 5.02 -2.17
N ASP A 130 4.71 5.38 -3.01
CA ASP A 130 4.79 4.89 -4.39
C ASP A 130 5.04 3.38 -4.42
N ALA A 131 5.86 2.85 -3.51
CA ALA A 131 6.12 1.41 -3.41
C ALA A 131 4.86 0.61 -3.09
N ASP A 132 4.06 1.03 -2.09
CA ASP A 132 2.78 0.41 -1.77
C ASP A 132 1.80 0.48 -2.96
N ARG A 133 1.68 1.65 -3.58
CA ARG A 133 0.82 1.84 -4.76
C ARG A 133 1.25 0.98 -5.95
N LEU A 134 2.55 0.82 -6.16
CA LEU A 134 3.07 -0.07 -7.20
C LEU A 134 2.71 -1.52 -6.92
N ASP A 135 2.74 -2.00 -5.67
CA ASP A 135 2.31 -3.36 -5.33
C ASP A 135 0.79 -3.55 -5.48
N ALA A 136 0.02 -2.46 -5.46
CA ALA A 136 -1.43 -2.49 -5.69
C ALA A 136 -1.82 -2.52 -7.18
N ILE A 137 -0.89 -2.35 -8.13
CA ILE A 137 -1.17 -2.30 -9.58
C ILE A 137 -0.31 -3.30 -10.37
N GLY A 138 -0.68 -3.54 -11.63
CA GLY A 138 -0.04 -4.53 -12.49
C GLY A 138 -0.46 -5.96 -12.14
N ALA A 139 0.35 -6.95 -12.50
CA ALA A 139 0.00 -8.37 -12.34
C ALA A 139 -0.24 -8.76 -10.88
N ILE A 140 0.63 -8.30 -9.96
CA ILE A 140 0.45 -8.53 -8.52
C ILE A 140 -0.81 -7.81 -8.02
N GLY A 141 -1.05 -6.57 -8.45
CA GLY A 141 -2.25 -5.81 -8.09
C GLY A 141 -3.55 -6.47 -8.54
N VAL A 142 -3.58 -7.03 -9.76
CA VAL A 142 -4.71 -7.84 -10.26
C VAL A 142 -4.95 -9.04 -9.34
N ALA A 143 -3.92 -9.83 -9.04
CA ALA A 143 -4.04 -11.00 -8.16
C ALA A 143 -4.54 -10.60 -6.76
N ARG A 144 -3.97 -9.54 -6.17
CA ARG A 144 -4.39 -8.99 -4.86
C ARG A 144 -5.85 -8.54 -4.87
N CYS A 145 -6.28 -7.84 -5.92
CA CYS A 145 -7.67 -7.36 -6.04
C CYS A 145 -8.67 -8.51 -5.97
N PHE A 146 -8.47 -9.57 -6.74
CA PHE A 146 -9.37 -10.72 -6.74
C PHE A 146 -9.25 -11.57 -5.47
N THR A 147 -8.06 -11.69 -4.90
CA THR A 147 -7.88 -12.37 -3.59
C THR A 147 -8.66 -11.63 -2.49
N TYR A 148 -8.54 -10.30 -2.42
CA TYR A 148 -9.31 -9.50 -1.46
C TYR A 148 -10.82 -9.62 -1.71
N GLY A 149 -11.25 -9.51 -2.97
CA GLY A 149 -12.65 -9.68 -3.34
C GLY A 149 -13.20 -11.04 -2.91
N GLY A 150 -12.44 -12.12 -3.13
CA GLY A 150 -12.77 -13.47 -2.67
C GLY A 150 -12.89 -13.57 -1.15
N SER A 151 -11.96 -12.96 -0.40
CA SER A 151 -11.99 -12.94 1.08
C SER A 151 -13.21 -12.19 1.65
N LYS A 152 -13.82 -11.30 0.86
CA LYS A 152 -15.01 -10.52 1.22
C LYS A 152 -16.31 -11.04 0.57
N ASN A 153 -16.27 -12.17 -0.13
CA ASN A 153 -17.39 -12.71 -0.93
C ASN A 153 -17.94 -11.68 -1.94
N SER A 154 -17.08 -10.85 -2.50
CA SER A 154 -17.45 -9.91 -3.56
C SER A 154 -17.63 -10.65 -4.89
N ALA A 155 -18.65 -10.26 -5.68
CA ALA A 155 -18.75 -10.75 -7.05
C ALA A 155 -17.53 -10.30 -7.88
N LEU A 156 -17.16 -11.09 -8.88
CA LEU A 156 -16.13 -10.69 -9.85
C LEU A 156 -16.59 -9.46 -10.62
N HIS A 157 -17.80 -9.55 -11.20
CA HIS A 157 -18.47 -8.51 -11.98
C HIS A 157 -19.99 -8.69 -11.86
N ASP A 158 -20.73 -7.58 -11.95
CA ASP A 158 -22.18 -7.52 -12.12
C ASP A 158 -22.51 -6.36 -13.06
N PRO A 159 -23.09 -6.62 -14.27
CA PRO A 159 -23.43 -5.56 -15.22
C PRO A 159 -24.38 -4.49 -14.68
N ASN A 160 -25.16 -4.81 -13.63
CA ASN A 160 -26.09 -3.88 -13.00
C ASN A 160 -25.44 -3.01 -11.92
N VAL A 161 -24.20 -3.32 -11.52
CA VAL A 161 -23.46 -2.57 -10.48
C VAL A 161 -22.37 -1.76 -11.18
N LEU A 162 -22.63 -0.48 -11.37
CA LEU A 162 -21.66 0.43 -12.00
C LEU A 162 -20.56 0.85 -11.01
N PRO A 163 -19.33 1.12 -11.52
CA PRO A 163 -18.28 1.74 -10.72
C PRO A 163 -18.75 3.08 -10.16
N ARG A 164 -18.37 3.36 -8.92
CA ARG A 164 -18.71 4.63 -8.26
C ARG A 164 -17.85 5.76 -8.82
N ASP A 165 -18.48 6.83 -9.26
CA ASP A 165 -17.80 8.07 -9.63
C ASP A 165 -17.61 8.96 -8.39
N ASN A 166 -16.54 9.77 -8.38
CA ASN A 166 -16.26 10.76 -7.34
C ASN A 166 -16.30 10.19 -5.90
N LEU A 167 -15.41 9.22 -5.63
CA LEU A 167 -15.27 8.62 -4.31
C LEU A 167 -14.84 9.66 -3.27
N SER A 168 -15.79 10.14 -2.46
CA SER A 168 -15.44 10.76 -1.18
C SER A 168 -14.94 9.68 -0.20
N LYS A 169 -14.24 10.11 0.86
CA LYS A 169 -13.77 9.20 1.92
C LYS A 169 -14.93 8.35 2.48
N GLU A 170 -16.09 8.98 2.73
CA GLU A 170 -17.29 8.35 3.27
C GLU A 170 -17.83 7.28 2.31
N LYS A 171 -17.94 7.60 1.02
CA LYS A 171 -18.38 6.64 -0.01
C LYS A 171 -17.41 5.47 -0.17
N TYR A 172 -16.09 5.74 -0.12
CA TYR A 172 -15.09 4.68 -0.20
C TYR A 172 -15.16 3.70 0.97
N MET A 173 -15.46 4.20 2.17
CA MET A 173 -15.57 3.40 3.40
C MET A 173 -16.96 2.79 3.62
N SER A 174 -17.98 3.20 2.86
CA SER A 174 -19.33 2.67 2.99
C SER A 174 -19.39 1.18 2.64
N LYS A 175 -19.99 0.38 3.53
CA LYS A 175 -20.26 -1.05 3.33
C LYS A 175 -21.68 -1.32 2.80
N GLU A 176 -22.47 -0.27 2.59
CA GLU A 176 -23.89 -0.40 2.25
C GLU A 176 -24.14 -0.77 0.78
N GLU A 177 -23.21 -0.43 -0.10
CA GLU A 177 -23.32 -0.77 -1.52
C GLU A 177 -22.43 -1.97 -1.88
N LYS A 178 -23.04 -3.03 -2.39
CA LYS A 178 -22.28 -4.16 -2.95
C LYS A 178 -21.43 -3.68 -4.12
N GLN A 179 -20.12 -3.83 -4.00
CA GLN A 179 -19.18 -3.54 -5.08
C GLN A 179 -18.59 -4.84 -5.64
N THR A 180 -18.17 -4.80 -6.89
CA THR A 180 -17.51 -5.93 -7.55
C THR A 180 -16.01 -5.75 -7.58
N SER A 181 -15.27 -6.85 -7.70
CA SER A 181 -13.81 -6.79 -7.81
C SER A 181 -13.36 -5.97 -9.03
N ILE A 182 -14.06 -6.10 -10.16
CA ILE A 182 -13.72 -5.36 -11.39
C ILE A 182 -13.98 -3.85 -11.24
N ASN A 183 -15.01 -3.44 -10.49
CA ASN A 183 -15.28 -2.03 -10.26
C ASN A 183 -14.13 -1.33 -9.53
N HIS A 184 -13.40 -2.05 -8.67
CA HIS A 184 -12.26 -1.50 -7.94
C HIS A 184 -11.13 -1.01 -8.87
N PHE A 185 -10.99 -1.59 -10.06
CA PHE A 185 -10.04 -1.08 -11.07
C PHE A 185 -10.41 0.34 -11.48
N HIS A 186 -11.67 0.60 -11.80
CA HIS A 186 -12.15 1.91 -12.22
C HIS A 186 -12.19 2.92 -11.06
N GLU A 187 -12.58 2.47 -9.88
CA GLU A 187 -12.75 3.32 -8.71
C GLU A 187 -11.42 3.80 -8.11
N LYS A 188 -10.39 2.93 -8.13
CA LYS A 188 -9.10 3.21 -7.48
C LYS A 188 -7.89 2.88 -8.32
N LEU A 189 -7.73 1.62 -8.79
CA LEU A 189 -6.44 1.13 -9.27
C LEU A 189 -5.93 1.88 -10.49
N PHE A 190 -6.80 2.22 -11.44
CA PHE A 190 -6.42 3.02 -12.61
C PHE A 190 -5.98 4.46 -12.27
N LYS A 191 -6.48 5.01 -11.17
CA LYS A 191 -6.11 6.36 -10.72
C LYS A 191 -4.72 6.42 -10.09
N LEU A 192 -4.22 5.30 -9.55
CA LEU A 192 -2.95 5.27 -8.81
C LEU A 192 -1.75 5.67 -9.66
N LYS A 193 -1.76 5.43 -10.97
CA LYS A 193 -0.70 5.86 -11.89
C LYS A 193 -0.45 7.37 -11.78
N ASP A 194 -1.50 8.16 -11.84
CA ASP A 194 -1.43 9.63 -11.83
C ASP A 194 -1.16 10.22 -10.43
N MET A 195 -1.18 9.38 -9.41
CA MET A 195 -0.93 9.75 -8.03
C MET A 195 0.50 9.42 -7.57
N MET A 196 1.36 8.88 -8.45
CA MET A 196 2.77 8.63 -8.14
C MET A 196 3.53 9.93 -7.95
N LYS A 197 4.42 9.96 -6.96
CA LYS A 197 5.17 11.15 -6.56
C LYS A 197 6.59 11.18 -7.10
N THR A 198 7.25 10.02 -7.18
CA THR A 198 8.62 9.91 -7.67
C THR A 198 8.65 9.63 -9.17
N GLU A 199 9.70 10.09 -9.87
CA GLU A 199 9.86 9.82 -11.30
C GLU A 199 10.05 8.31 -11.58
N ALA A 200 10.76 7.61 -10.70
CA ALA A 200 10.91 6.15 -10.79
C ALA A 200 9.57 5.43 -10.59
N GLY A 201 8.75 5.88 -9.65
CA GLY A 201 7.40 5.40 -9.41
C GLY A 201 6.49 5.58 -10.63
N LYS A 202 6.45 6.80 -11.20
CA LYS A 202 5.67 7.12 -12.41
C LYS A 202 6.04 6.20 -13.58
N LYS A 203 7.34 6.08 -13.88
CA LYS A 203 7.83 5.21 -14.96
C LYS A 203 7.41 3.75 -14.79
N ARG A 204 7.47 3.21 -13.57
CA ARG A 204 7.05 1.83 -13.30
C ARG A 204 5.54 1.69 -13.35
N ALA A 205 4.80 2.69 -12.89
CA ALA A 205 3.34 2.68 -12.88
C ALA A 205 2.74 2.66 -14.30
N GLU A 206 3.34 3.34 -15.27
CA GLU A 206 2.91 3.31 -16.67
C GLU A 206 2.80 1.87 -17.21
N LYS A 207 3.86 1.07 -17.05
CA LYS A 207 3.88 -0.32 -17.50
C LYS A 207 2.83 -1.17 -16.79
N ARG A 208 2.68 -0.99 -15.47
CA ARG A 208 1.73 -1.75 -14.66
C ARG A 208 0.28 -1.35 -14.98
N HIS A 209 0.04 -0.08 -15.19
CA HIS A 209 -1.26 0.45 -15.62
C HIS A 209 -1.69 -0.14 -16.97
N LYS A 210 -0.80 -0.11 -17.96
CA LYS A 210 -1.09 -0.66 -19.29
C LYS A 210 -1.43 -2.16 -19.25
N PHE A 211 -0.75 -2.90 -18.37
CA PHE A 211 -1.08 -4.32 -18.14
C PHE A 211 -2.53 -4.46 -17.61
N MET A 212 -2.93 -3.63 -16.65
CA MET A 212 -4.28 -3.70 -16.07
C MET A 212 -5.36 -3.29 -17.09
N GLU A 213 -5.11 -2.28 -17.95
CA GLU A 213 -6.03 -1.91 -19.01
C GLU A 213 -6.30 -3.09 -19.95
N ASN A 214 -5.24 -3.77 -20.38
CA ASN A 214 -5.35 -4.93 -21.25
C ASN A 214 -6.09 -6.09 -20.56
N PHE A 215 -5.78 -6.35 -19.28
CA PHE A 215 -6.45 -7.37 -18.49
C PHE A 215 -7.96 -7.10 -18.36
N VAL A 216 -8.35 -5.87 -18.03
CA VAL A 216 -9.76 -5.51 -17.85
C VAL A 216 -10.52 -5.53 -19.18
N ALA A 217 -9.88 -5.12 -20.28
CA ALA A 217 -10.46 -5.21 -21.61
C ALA A 217 -10.76 -6.67 -22.00
N GLU A 218 -9.79 -7.57 -21.83
CA GLU A 218 -9.95 -9.01 -22.08
C GLU A 218 -11.01 -9.62 -21.18
N PHE A 219 -11.00 -9.28 -19.87
CA PHE A 219 -12.01 -9.73 -18.92
C PHE A 219 -13.45 -9.44 -19.42
N TYR A 220 -13.70 -8.25 -19.96
CA TYR A 220 -15.04 -7.91 -20.48
C TYR A 220 -15.40 -8.63 -21.78
N GLU A 221 -14.44 -8.90 -22.65
CA GLU A 221 -14.66 -9.69 -23.88
C GLU A 221 -15.05 -11.13 -23.51
N GLU A 222 -14.25 -11.77 -22.63
CA GLU A 222 -14.55 -13.12 -22.14
C GLU A 222 -15.88 -13.17 -21.37
N TRP A 223 -16.15 -12.21 -20.50
CA TRP A 223 -17.41 -12.14 -19.73
C TRP A 223 -18.65 -12.09 -20.63
N SER A 224 -18.55 -11.41 -21.75
CA SER A 224 -19.65 -11.29 -22.71
C SER A 224 -19.70 -12.44 -23.73
N GLY A 225 -18.77 -13.39 -23.66
CA GLY A 225 -18.67 -14.51 -24.61
C GLY A 225 -18.21 -14.11 -26.02
N ARG A 226 -17.48 -12.99 -26.16
CA ARG A 226 -16.95 -12.52 -27.46
C ARG A 226 -15.51 -12.96 -27.70
N ALA A 227 -14.76 -13.30 -26.67
CA ALA A 227 -13.40 -13.83 -26.78
C ALA A 227 -13.36 -15.34 -26.77
#